data_d65d1320cb85c8f3aa862ab69aa22de5
#
_entry.id   d65d1320cb85c8f3aa862ab69aa22de5
#
_cell.length_a   1.000
_cell.length_b   1.000
_cell.length_c   1.000
_cell.angle_alpha   90.00
_cell.angle_beta   90.00
_cell.angle_gamma   90.00
#
_symmetry.space_group_name_H-M   'P 1'
#
loop_
_entity.id
_entity.type
_entity.pdbx_description
1 polymer ?
#
loop_
_entity_poly.entity_id
_entity_poly.type
_entity_poly.pdbx_seq_one_letter_code
_entity_poly.pdbx_strand_id
1 'polypeptide(L)'
;MPVSVDLEGLEGLSRTERIEFLRRRIRSSPARVADAPAPAAPVTLTATAPAPDPAPARVRPVLPVPEALSALLPEGGLARGTVVSVSGAGSLLLGILASVTGSGRHAAVIGLPRLGLLAASEMGAHLQRVALVPDPGPDPVEVAAVLLDGIDLVVLGLGGMSVPPSRARAVVARARNKGATLIVTDGRWDGAELRLDARIRGYGGLGSGARTGHGRVRAVHLGVEVQGRAVRPRTGRLTLTSTGDGVEWGSADSAVSHQDPVLEALPS
;
A
#
# COMPACT_ATOMS: atom_id res chain seq x y z
N MET A 1 14.47 -19.02 -30.56
CA MET A 1 15.92 -18.85 -30.74
C MET A 1 16.33 -17.63 -29.94
N PRO A 2 17.06 -17.75 -28.82
CA PRO A 2 17.56 -16.59 -28.09
C PRO A 2 18.71 -15.96 -28.90
N VAL A 3 18.63 -14.65 -29.07
CA VAL A 3 19.69 -13.84 -29.67
C VAL A 3 20.81 -13.71 -28.63
N SER A 4 21.89 -14.40 -28.79
CA SER A 4 23.13 -14.22 -28.01
C SER A 4 23.68 -12.83 -28.31
N VAL A 5 23.81 -11.99 -27.29
CA VAL A 5 24.47 -10.69 -27.39
C VAL A 5 25.94 -10.91 -27.14
N ASP A 6 26.76 -10.84 -28.20
CA ASP A 6 28.22 -10.81 -28.12
C ASP A 6 28.68 -9.56 -27.36
N LEU A 7 29.26 -9.79 -26.20
CA LEU A 7 29.81 -8.77 -25.30
C LEU A 7 31.33 -8.56 -25.50
N GLU A 8 31.92 -9.12 -26.52
CA GLU A 8 33.38 -9.09 -26.82
C GLU A 8 33.86 -7.75 -27.43
N GLY A 9 33.41 -6.63 -26.99
CA GLY A 9 33.91 -5.33 -27.46
C GLY A 9 33.91 -4.24 -26.41
N LEU A 10 33.62 -4.61 -25.18
CA LEU A 10 33.43 -3.62 -24.11
C LEU A 10 34.56 -3.57 -23.06
N GLU A 11 35.50 -4.49 -23.14
CA GLU A 11 36.68 -4.50 -22.25
C GLU A 11 37.71 -3.48 -22.73
N GLY A 12 37.91 -2.41 -21.96
CA GLY A 12 38.89 -1.35 -22.25
C GLY A 12 38.30 0.02 -22.57
N LEU A 13 37.00 0.14 -22.77
CA LEU A 13 36.37 1.43 -23.07
C LEU A 13 35.96 2.19 -21.80
N SER A 14 36.14 3.51 -21.79
CA SER A 14 35.68 4.39 -20.75
C SER A 14 34.13 4.41 -20.70
N ARG A 15 33.56 4.87 -19.60
CA ARG A 15 32.11 4.96 -19.42
C ARG A 15 31.40 5.77 -20.53
N THR A 16 32.03 6.79 -21.02
CA THR A 16 31.51 7.66 -22.08
C THR A 16 31.49 6.96 -23.43
N GLU A 17 32.55 6.24 -23.75
CA GLU A 17 32.69 5.47 -25.00
C GLU A 17 31.71 4.28 -25.06
N ARG A 18 31.43 3.62 -23.93
CA ARG A 18 30.40 2.58 -23.85
C ARG A 18 28.99 3.12 -24.13
N ILE A 19 28.68 4.33 -23.66
CA ILE A 19 27.39 4.98 -23.90
C ILE A 19 27.24 5.37 -25.38
N GLU A 20 28.29 5.87 -26.02
CA GLU A 20 28.28 6.21 -27.44
C GLU A 20 28.18 4.97 -28.32
N PHE A 21 28.89 3.90 -28.01
CA PHE A 21 28.81 2.62 -28.70
C PHE A 21 27.39 2.04 -28.68
N LEU A 22 26.74 2.05 -27.51
CA LEU A 22 25.35 1.58 -27.37
C LEU A 22 24.36 2.46 -28.14
N ARG A 23 24.54 3.79 -28.14
CA ARG A 23 23.69 4.73 -28.89
C ARG A 23 23.85 4.55 -30.42
N ARG A 24 25.02 4.22 -30.91
CA ARG A 24 25.28 3.96 -32.32
C ARG A 24 24.61 2.67 -32.77
N ARG A 25 24.63 1.61 -31.94
CA ARG A 25 24.03 0.32 -32.23
C ARG A 25 22.49 0.34 -32.23
N ILE A 26 21.87 1.16 -31.35
CA ILE A 26 20.42 1.38 -31.35
C ILE A 26 19.96 2.11 -32.63
N ARG A 27 20.77 3.01 -33.19
CA ARG A 27 20.46 3.72 -34.45
C ARG A 27 20.66 2.88 -35.71
N SER A 28 21.43 1.82 -35.65
CA SER A 28 21.72 0.94 -36.80
C SER A 28 20.84 -0.32 -36.86
N SER A 29 19.84 -0.48 -36.00
CA SER A 29 18.84 -1.55 -36.14
C SER A 29 17.83 -1.14 -37.23
N PRO A 30 17.69 -1.91 -38.32
CA PRO A 30 16.72 -1.57 -39.37
C PRO A 30 15.29 -1.85 -38.86
N ALA A 31 14.55 -0.77 -38.57
CA ALA A 31 13.11 -0.85 -38.42
C ALA A 31 12.51 -1.26 -39.79
N ARG A 32 11.81 -2.36 -39.84
CA ARG A 32 10.97 -2.73 -40.98
C ARG A 32 9.90 -1.67 -41.18
N VAL A 33 10.08 -0.85 -42.21
CA VAL A 33 9.06 0.03 -42.75
C VAL A 33 8.10 -0.83 -43.54
N ALA A 34 6.87 -0.99 -43.10
CA ALA A 34 5.78 -1.51 -43.89
C ALA A 34 5.12 -0.33 -44.62
N ASP A 35 5.10 -0.49 -45.90
CA ASP A 35 4.42 0.17 -47.01
C ASP A 35 3.27 1.12 -46.67
N ALA A 36 3.39 2.38 -47.14
CA ALA A 36 2.32 3.38 -47.09
C ALA A 36 1.83 3.68 -48.50
N PRO A 37 0.54 3.64 -48.83
CA PRO A 37 0.01 4.17 -50.07
C PRO A 37 -0.19 5.70 -50.00
N ALA A 38 -0.02 6.32 -51.17
CA ALA A 38 0.02 7.77 -51.48
C ALA A 38 -1.30 8.52 -51.20
N PRO A 39 -1.26 9.87 -51.20
CA PRO A 39 -2.29 10.74 -50.64
C PRO A 39 -3.48 10.97 -51.56
N ALA A 40 -4.69 10.89 -51.05
CA ALA A 40 -5.91 11.37 -51.68
C ALA A 40 -6.41 12.65 -51.00
N ALA A 41 -6.95 13.54 -51.80
CA ALA A 41 -7.34 14.92 -51.57
C ALA A 41 -8.36 15.19 -50.44
N PRO A 42 -8.54 16.48 -50.02
CA PRO A 42 -9.29 16.82 -48.81
C PRO A 42 -10.80 16.80 -49.05
N VAL A 43 -11.50 16.06 -48.24
CA VAL A 43 -12.97 16.15 -48.06
C VAL A 43 -13.30 16.78 -46.72
N THR A 44 -13.80 17.99 -46.79
CA THR A 44 -14.38 18.74 -45.69
C THR A 44 -15.71 18.06 -45.30
N LEU A 45 -15.76 17.40 -44.18
CA LEU A 45 -17.03 17.00 -43.54
C LEU A 45 -16.99 17.41 -42.09
N THR A 46 -17.75 18.46 -41.79
CA THR A 46 -18.14 18.89 -40.46
C THR A 46 -19.04 17.78 -39.88
N ALA A 47 -18.47 16.91 -39.10
CA ALA A 47 -19.22 16.01 -38.23
C ALA A 47 -18.78 16.25 -36.79
N THR A 48 -19.70 16.80 -36.01
CA THR A 48 -19.57 16.90 -34.58
C THR A 48 -19.40 15.47 -34.04
N ALA A 49 -18.15 15.09 -33.74
CA ALA A 49 -17.87 13.82 -33.08
C ALA A 49 -18.44 13.90 -31.65
N PRO A 50 -19.20 12.89 -31.19
CA PRO A 50 -19.53 12.77 -29.78
C PRO A 50 -18.24 12.68 -28.98
N ALA A 51 -18.20 13.36 -27.85
CA ALA A 51 -17.06 13.31 -26.93
C ALA A 51 -16.70 11.84 -26.66
N PRO A 52 -15.42 11.47 -26.68
CA PRO A 52 -15.04 10.10 -26.38
C PRO A 52 -15.52 9.76 -24.97
N ASP A 53 -16.26 8.68 -24.86
CA ASP A 53 -16.61 8.08 -23.59
C ASP A 53 -15.36 8.01 -22.71
N PRO A 54 -15.44 8.36 -21.42
CA PRO A 54 -14.31 8.25 -20.53
C PRO A 54 -13.83 6.79 -20.56
N ALA A 55 -12.63 6.58 -21.08
CA ALA A 55 -12.03 5.26 -21.16
C ALA A 55 -12.19 4.57 -19.81
N PRO A 56 -12.62 3.29 -19.75
CA PRO A 56 -12.86 2.61 -18.49
C PRO A 56 -11.60 2.74 -17.64
N ALA A 57 -11.77 3.33 -16.45
CA ALA A 57 -10.67 3.54 -15.50
C ALA A 57 -9.97 2.19 -15.34
N ARG A 58 -8.70 2.12 -15.73
CA ARG A 58 -7.90 0.89 -15.62
C ARG A 58 -7.94 0.48 -14.16
N VAL A 59 -8.67 -0.58 -13.84
CA VAL A 59 -8.74 -1.14 -12.49
C VAL A 59 -7.32 -1.56 -12.12
N ARG A 60 -6.70 -0.82 -11.23
CA ARG A 60 -5.38 -1.16 -10.71
C ARG A 60 -5.52 -2.40 -9.83
N PRO A 61 -4.62 -3.37 -9.94
CA PRO A 61 -4.62 -4.49 -9.00
C PRO A 61 -4.39 -3.95 -7.59
N VAL A 62 -5.15 -4.47 -6.62
CA VAL A 62 -5.11 -4.04 -5.22
C VAL A 62 -4.64 -5.17 -4.32
N LEU A 63 -4.02 -4.81 -3.20
CA LEU A 63 -3.84 -5.70 -2.07
C LEU A 63 -5.11 -5.67 -1.22
N PRO A 64 -5.57 -6.83 -0.72
CA PRO A 64 -6.74 -6.90 0.12
C PRO A 64 -6.50 -6.22 1.48
N VAL A 65 -7.58 -5.72 2.03
CA VAL A 65 -7.66 -5.12 3.38
C VAL A 65 -8.88 -5.71 4.08
N PRO A 66 -9.05 -5.51 5.40
CA PRO A 66 -10.29 -5.88 6.06
C PRO A 66 -11.51 -5.29 5.34
N GLU A 67 -12.59 -6.05 5.21
CA GLU A 67 -13.77 -5.65 4.43
C GLU A 67 -14.34 -4.30 4.89
N ALA A 68 -14.44 -4.10 6.21
CA ALA A 68 -14.91 -2.85 6.77
C ALA A 68 -14.03 -1.63 6.39
N LEU A 69 -12.72 -1.82 6.16
CA LEU A 69 -11.81 -0.79 5.68
C LEU A 69 -11.95 -0.60 4.16
N SER A 70 -12.22 -1.67 3.41
CA SER A 70 -12.38 -1.65 1.96
C SER A 70 -13.37 -0.58 1.50
N ALA A 71 -14.50 -0.42 2.20
CA ALA A 71 -15.52 0.58 1.90
C ALA A 71 -15.02 2.04 1.97
N LEU A 72 -13.97 2.30 2.73
CA LEU A 72 -13.37 3.64 2.87
C LEU A 72 -12.31 3.92 1.80
N LEU A 73 -11.75 2.88 1.17
CA LEU A 73 -10.68 3.02 0.18
C LEU A 73 -11.24 3.25 -1.23
N PRO A 74 -10.55 4.05 -2.07
CA PRO A 74 -11.03 4.40 -3.41
C PRO A 74 -11.25 3.20 -4.32
N GLU A 75 -10.36 2.20 -4.23
CA GLU A 75 -10.33 1.02 -5.09
C GLU A 75 -10.71 -0.26 -4.32
N GLY A 76 -11.30 -0.13 -3.13
CA GLY A 76 -11.66 -1.26 -2.26
C GLY A 76 -10.48 -2.00 -1.65
N GLY A 77 -9.26 -1.49 -1.80
CA GLY A 77 -8.03 -2.07 -1.29
C GLY A 77 -6.85 -1.11 -1.44
N LEU A 78 -5.64 -1.57 -1.14
CA LEU A 78 -4.43 -0.78 -1.35
C LEU A 78 -3.92 -1.00 -2.77
N ALA A 79 -3.90 0.05 -3.59
CA ALA A 79 -3.39 -0.02 -4.95
C ALA A 79 -1.95 -0.52 -4.98
N ARG A 80 -1.65 -1.47 -5.85
CA ARG A 80 -0.28 -1.96 -6.04
C ARG A 80 0.59 -0.90 -6.71
N GLY A 81 1.84 -0.87 -6.35
CA GLY A 81 2.79 0.12 -6.86
C GLY A 81 2.66 1.49 -6.21
N THR A 82 2.07 1.58 -5.02
CA THR A 82 1.87 2.84 -4.30
C THR A 82 2.57 2.86 -2.94
N VAL A 83 2.68 4.05 -2.39
CA VAL A 83 3.12 4.27 -1.02
C VAL A 83 1.96 4.84 -0.21
N VAL A 84 1.69 4.20 0.93
CA VAL A 84 0.62 4.55 1.87
C VAL A 84 1.23 4.91 3.22
N SER A 85 0.83 6.02 3.80
CA SER A 85 1.19 6.36 5.17
C SER A 85 0.10 5.89 6.12
N VAL A 86 0.47 5.16 7.16
CA VAL A 86 -0.43 4.69 8.21
C VAL A 86 0.02 5.24 9.54
N SER A 87 -0.90 5.84 10.30
CA SER A 87 -0.63 6.40 11.61
C SER A 87 -1.71 6.03 12.64
N GLY A 88 -1.36 6.15 13.91
CA GLY A 88 -2.27 5.94 15.04
C GLY A 88 -2.38 4.47 15.48
N ALA A 89 -3.59 3.93 15.57
CA ALA A 89 -3.83 2.60 16.12
C ALA A 89 -3.16 1.48 15.32
N GLY A 90 -2.20 0.78 15.92
CA GLY A 90 -1.45 -0.31 15.30
C GLY A 90 -2.32 -1.48 14.84
N SER A 91 -3.51 -1.65 15.41
CA SER A 91 -4.48 -2.67 14.98
C SER A 91 -4.89 -2.52 13.50
N LEU A 92 -4.92 -1.29 12.96
CA LEU A 92 -5.19 -1.08 11.54
C LEU A 92 -4.10 -1.72 10.67
N LEU A 93 -2.82 -1.51 11.04
CA LEU A 93 -1.68 -2.11 10.34
C LEU A 93 -1.71 -3.63 10.42
N LEU A 94 -2.02 -4.19 11.60
CA LEU A 94 -2.14 -5.64 11.80
C LEU A 94 -3.25 -6.25 10.96
N GLY A 95 -4.42 -5.59 10.86
CA GLY A 95 -5.52 -6.04 10.01
C GLY A 95 -5.16 -6.04 8.52
N ILE A 96 -4.44 -5.02 8.04
CA ILE A 96 -3.94 -4.98 6.66
C ILE A 96 -2.95 -6.13 6.42
N LEU A 97 -2.00 -6.33 7.34
CA LEU A 97 -1.02 -7.42 7.26
C LEU A 97 -1.71 -8.80 7.22
N ALA A 98 -2.73 -8.99 8.08
CA ALA A 98 -3.52 -10.21 8.12
C ALA A 98 -4.26 -10.47 6.80
N SER A 99 -4.94 -9.46 6.25
CA SER A 99 -5.67 -9.59 4.98
C SER A 99 -4.74 -9.93 3.81
N VAL A 100 -3.58 -9.26 3.72
CA VAL A 100 -2.60 -9.50 2.66
C VAL A 100 -2.01 -10.91 2.75
N THR A 101 -1.54 -11.33 3.93
CA THR A 101 -0.91 -12.64 4.09
C THR A 101 -1.91 -13.78 4.05
N GLY A 102 -3.12 -13.57 4.58
CA GLY A 102 -4.24 -14.50 4.48
C GLY A 102 -4.68 -14.75 3.05
N SER A 103 -4.52 -13.77 2.15
CA SER A 103 -4.77 -13.94 0.70
C SER A 103 -3.67 -14.72 -0.03
N GLY A 104 -2.65 -15.21 0.66
CA GLY A 104 -1.55 -15.98 0.08
C GLY A 104 -0.36 -15.14 -0.40
N ARG A 105 -0.35 -13.83 -0.16
CA ARG A 105 0.72 -12.93 -0.53
C ARG A 105 1.78 -12.81 0.55
N HIS A 106 2.95 -12.27 0.18
CA HIS A 106 4.07 -12.10 1.10
C HIS A 106 4.18 -10.67 1.59
N ALA A 107 4.53 -10.53 2.86
CA ALA A 107 4.78 -9.24 3.49
C ALA A 107 6.13 -9.21 4.18
N ALA A 108 6.74 -8.02 4.27
CA ALA A 108 7.92 -7.77 5.08
C ALA A 108 7.66 -6.59 6.02
N VAL A 109 8.14 -6.70 7.25
CA VAL A 109 8.02 -5.66 8.27
C VAL A 109 9.40 -5.27 8.74
N ILE A 110 9.71 -3.97 8.67
CA ILE A 110 11.02 -3.39 8.91
C ILE A 110 10.91 -2.34 10.02
N GLY A 111 11.80 -2.38 11.00
CA GLY A 111 11.93 -1.36 12.03
C GLY A 111 10.76 -1.28 13.02
N LEU A 112 9.97 -2.34 13.16
CA LEU A 112 8.86 -2.45 14.10
C LEU A 112 9.06 -3.62 15.08
N PRO A 113 10.02 -3.55 16.00
CA PRO A 113 10.35 -4.66 16.90
C PRO A 113 9.22 -5.03 17.87
N ARG A 114 8.27 -4.12 18.10
CA ARG A 114 7.12 -4.33 18.99
C ARG A 114 5.83 -4.69 18.25
N LEU A 115 5.91 -5.14 17.01
CA LEU A 115 4.72 -5.55 16.26
C LEU A 115 4.05 -6.73 16.96
N GLY A 116 2.75 -6.61 17.24
CA GLY A 116 1.96 -7.64 17.91
C GLY A 116 1.63 -8.83 17.02
N LEU A 117 2.57 -9.76 16.81
CA LEU A 117 2.40 -10.91 15.93
C LEU A 117 1.27 -11.85 16.35
N LEU A 118 1.06 -12.01 17.65
CA LEU A 118 -0.07 -12.79 18.15
C LEU A 118 -1.40 -12.17 17.71
N ALA A 119 -1.56 -10.86 17.91
CA ALA A 119 -2.76 -10.15 17.45
C ALA A 119 -2.92 -10.20 15.92
N ALA A 120 -1.82 -10.15 15.15
CA ALA A 120 -1.88 -10.35 13.71
C ALA A 120 -2.40 -11.75 13.35
N SER A 121 -1.92 -12.78 14.05
CA SER A 121 -2.37 -14.18 13.87
C SER A 121 -3.85 -14.35 14.21
N GLU A 122 -4.32 -13.76 15.32
CA GLU A 122 -5.73 -13.75 15.73
C GLU A 122 -6.63 -13.03 14.71
N MET A 123 -6.08 -12.06 13.95
CA MET A 123 -6.73 -11.40 12.83
C MET A 123 -6.64 -12.18 11.51
N GLY A 124 -6.04 -13.37 11.50
CA GLY A 124 -5.91 -14.24 10.34
C GLY A 124 -4.63 -14.07 9.53
N ALA A 125 -3.57 -13.48 10.11
CA ALA A 125 -2.28 -13.40 9.42
C ALA A 125 -1.62 -14.76 9.29
N HIS A 126 -1.13 -15.07 8.11
CA HIS A 126 -0.25 -16.23 7.88
C HIS A 126 1.20 -15.85 8.16
N LEU A 127 1.67 -16.08 9.40
CA LEU A 127 2.99 -15.65 9.85
C LEU A 127 4.15 -16.24 9.04
N GLN A 128 3.98 -17.42 8.43
CA GLN A 128 4.97 -18.04 7.53
C GLN A 128 5.17 -17.24 6.23
N ARG A 129 4.32 -16.25 5.96
CA ARG A 129 4.43 -15.33 4.82
C ARG A 129 4.90 -13.93 5.22
N VAL A 130 5.32 -13.77 6.48
CA VAL A 130 5.80 -12.50 7.03
C VAL A 130 7.30 -12.60 7.30
N ALA A 131 8.09 -11.79 6.62
CA ALA A 131 9.48 -11.58 6.94
C ALA A 131 9.61 -10.42 7.95
N LEU A 132 10.41 -10.60 8.99
CA LEU A 132 10.64 -9.56 10.01
C LEU A 132 12.09 -9.11 9.97
N VAL A 133 12.29 -7.80 9.92
CA VAL A 133 13.59 -7.13 10.03
C VAL A 133 13.49 -6.10 11.17
N PRO A 134 13.56 -6.57 12.44
CA PRO A 134 13.31 -5.68 13.59
C PRO A 134 14.38 -4.60 13.75
N ASP A 135 15.62 -4.91 13.39
CA ASP A 135 16.73 -3.96 13.35
C ASP A 135 17.32 -3.89 11.93
N PRO A 136 16.88 -2.93 11.13
CA PRO A 136 17.33 -2.77 9.74
C PRO A 136 18.69 -2.05 9.60
N GLY A 137 19.34 -1.69 10.72
CA GLY A 137 20.59 -0.91 10.71
C GLY A 137 20.37 0.57 10.35
N PRO A 138 21.44 1.24 9.87
CA PRO A 138 21.44 2.71 9.71
C PRO A 138 20.56 3.21 8.55
N ASP A 139 20.19 2.35 7.62
CA ASP A 139 19.43 2.73 6.44
C ASP A 139 18.19 1.83 6.17
N PRO A 140 17.12 1.98 6.97
CA PRO A 140 15.91 1.21 6.83
C PRO A 140 15.18 1.46 5.48
N VAL A 141 15.39 2.62 4.88
CA VAL A 141 14.76 2.98 3.59
C VAL A 141 15.39 2.18 2.44
N GLU A 142 16.70 1.97 2.49
CA GLU A 142 17.38 1.12 1.49
C GLU A 142 16.96 -0.34 1.63
N VAL A 143 16.86 -0.86 2.85
CA VAL A 143 16.35 -2.21 3.10
C VAL A 143 14.94 -2.37 2.52
N ALA A 144 14.06 -1.38 2.75
CA ALA A 144 12.71 -1.39 2.18
C ALA A 144 12.75 -1.38 0.64
N ALA A 145 13.62 -0.55 0.04
CA ALA A 145 13.77 -0.48 -1.40
C ALA A 145 14.18 -1.84 -2.01
N VAL A 146 15.09 -2.56 -1.37
CA VAL A 146 15.52 -3.90 -1.82
C VAL A 146 14.35 -4.91 -1.73
N LEU A 147 13.62 -4.91 -0.62
CA LEU A 147 12.52 -5.86 -0.41
C LEU A 147 11.33 -5.63 -1.34
N LEU A 148 11.11 -4.40 -1.83
CA LEU A 148 10.09 -4.11 -2.84
C LEU A 148 10.30 -4.85 -4.16
N ASP A 149 11.47 -5.44 -4.42
CA ASP A 149 11.72 -6.18 -5.66
C ASP A 149 11.01 -7.54 -5.73
N GLY A 150 10.69 -8.13 -4.57
CA GLY A 150 10.12 -9.48 -4.52
C GLY A 150 8.96 -9.66 -3.53
N ILE A 151 8.63 -8.64 -2.72
CA ILE A 151 7.60 -8.72 -1.68
C ILE A 151 6.39 -7.88 -2.09
N ASP A 152 5.18 -8.42 -1.94
CA ASP A 152 3.94 -7.72 -2.32
C ASP A 152 3.64 -6.51 -1.42
N LEU A 153 3.85 -6.66 -0.11
CA LEU A 153 3.65 -5.62 0.89
C LEU A 153 4.91 -5.42 1.73
N VAL A 154 5.48 -4.24 1.72
CA VAL A 154 6.57 -3.85 2.63
C VAL A 154 6.04 -2.83 3.62
N VAL A 155 6.23 -3.09 4.92
CA VAL A 155 5.89 -2.17 6.01
C VAL A 155 7.19 -1.63 6.58
N LEU A 156 7.33 -0.30 6.60
CA LEU A 156 8.51 0.40 7.08
C LEU A 156 8.18 1.31 8.26
N GLY A 157 8.66 0.96 9.43
CA GLY A 157 8.69 1.83 10.60
C GLY A 157 9.87 2.80 10.51
N LEU A 158 9.58 4.09 10.50
CA LEU A 158 10.61 5.13 10.38
C LEU A 158 11.24 5.55 11.71
N GLY A 159 10.67 5.13 12.84
CA GLY A 159 11.22 5.46 14.17
C GLY A 159 11.34 6.98 14.43
N GLY A 160 10.42 7.76 13.92
CA GLY A 160 10.43 9.24 14.02
C GLY A 160 11.22 9.94 12.93
N MET A 161 11.91 9.22 12.04
CA MET A 161 12.72 9.83 10.98
C MET A 161 11.86 10.51 9.91
N SER A 162 12.45 11.53 9.29
CA SER A 162 11.91 12.17 8.07
C SER A 162 12.74 11.75 6.87
N VAL A 163 12.09 11.26 5.84
CA VAL A 163 12.75 10.82 4.60
C VAL A 163 12.81 11.99 3.62
N PRO A 164 14.01 12.34 3.09
CA PRO A 164 14.15 13.41 2.11
C PRO A 164 13.28 13.16 0.86
N PRO A 165 12.67 14.21 0.26
CA PRO A 165 11.75 14.05 -0.87
C PRO A 165 12.38 13.39 -2.11
N SER A 166 13.67 13.60 -2.34
CA SER A 166 14.39 12.95 -3.45
C SER A 166 14.45 11.43 -3.27
N ARG A 167 14.73 10.99 -2.05
CA ARG A 167 14.81 9.59 -1.69
C ARG A 167 13.43 8.92 -1.70
N ALA A 168 12.43 9.61 -1.14
CA ALA A 168 11.05 9.14 -1.17
C ALA A 168 10.58 8.92 -2.63
N ARG A 169 10.88 9.84 -3.55
CA ARG A 169 10.54 9.69 -4.98
C ARG A 169 11.19 8.47 -5.64
N ALA A 170 12.45 8.19 -5.31
CA ALA A 170 13.14 7.00 -5.85
C ALA A 170 12.45 5.70 -5.40
N VAL A 171 12.08 5.60 -4.13
CA VAL A 171 11.38 4.43 -3.58
C VAL A 171 9.96 4.30 -4.16
N VAL A 172 9.21 5.42 -4.30
CA VAL A 172 7.91 5.43 -4.98
C VAL A 172 8.01 4.90 -6.41
N ALA A 173 9.03 5.35 -7.17
CA ALA A 173 9.26 4.86 -8.53
C ALA A 173 9.56 3.35 -8.54
N ARG A 174 10.34 2.87 -7.58
CA ARG A 174 10.66 1.43 -7.45
C ARG A 174 9.42 0.61 -7.11
N ALA A 175 8.63 1.04 -6.13
CA ALA A 175 7.36 0.39 -5.77
C ALA A 175 6.43 0.28 -6.98
N ARG A 176 6.30 1.36 -7.75
CA ARG A 176 5.49 1.39 -8.98
C ARG A 176 6.00 0.42 -10.04
N ASN A 177 7.31 0.41 -10.31
CA ASN A 177 7.91 -0.47 -11.31
C ASN A 177 7.78 -1.95 -10.95
N LYS A 178 7.82 -2.27 -9.66
CA LYS A 178 7.72 -3.66 -9.16
C LYS A 178 6.29 -4.10 -8.88
N GLY A 179 5.34 -3.17 -8.87
CA GLY A 179 3.97 -3.45 -8.49
C GLY A 179 3.83 -3.88 -7.03
N ALA A 180 4.76 -3.48 -6.16
CA ALA A 180 4.75 -3.74 -4.73
C ALA A 180 4.17 -2.53 -3.99
N THR A 181 3.54 -2.74 -2.83
CA THR A 181 2.99 -1.66 -2.01
C THR A 181 3.88 -1.42 -0.79
N LEU A 182 4.22 -0.16 -0.54
CA LEU A 182 4.94 0.25 0.67
C LEU A 182 3.97 0.93 1.64
N ILE A 183 3.91 0.43 2.87
CA ILE A 183 3.32 1.16 4.00
C ILE A 183 4.43 1.78 4.80
N VAL A 184 4.31 3.08 5.10
CA VAL A 184 5.22 3.78 6.01
C VAL A 184 4.47 4.21 7.26
N THR A 185 5.12 4.04 8.41
CA THR A 185 4.58 4.42 9.73
C THR A 185 5.66 5.00 10.62
N ASP A 186 5.25 5.62 11.73
CA ASP A 186 6.14 6.17 12.77
C ASP A 186 7.19 7.15 12.26
N GLY A 187 6.80 8.05 11.34
CA GLY A 187 7.71 9.07 10.82
C GLY A 187 7.08 9.91 9.72
N ARG A 188 7.91 10.68 9.01
CA ARG A 188 7.46 11.59 7.95
C ARG A 188 7.90 11.08 6.58
N TRP A 189 6.90 10.94 5.70
CA TRP A 189 7.11 10.57 4.31
C TRP A 189 6.33 11.50 3.39
N ASP A 190 7.04 12.21 2.53
CA ASP A 190 6.43 13.07 1.54
C ASP A 190 6.07 12.28 0.29
N GLY A 191 4.85 12.50 -0.22
CA GLY A 191 4.42 11.90 -1.47
C GLY A 191 3.71 10.56 -1.34
N ALA A 192 3.24 10.17 -0.16
CA ALA A 192 2.29 9.07 -0.02
C ALA A 192 1.04 9.34 -0.87
N GLU A 193 0.54 8.32 -1.56
CA GLU A 193 -0.68 8.40 -2.38
C GLU A 193 -1.93 8.44 -1.49
N LEU A 194 -1.91 7.65 -0.42
CA LEU A 194 -2.94 7.61 0.62
C LEU A 194 -2.33 7.83 2.01
N ARG A 195 -3.10 8.42 2.89
CA ARG A 195 -2.84 8.53 4.32
C ARG A 195 -4.01 7.95 5.07
N LEU A 196 -3.75 7.03 5.98
CA LEU A 196 -4.70 6.39 6.85
C LEU A 196 -4.35 6.78 8.29
N ASP A 197 -5.24 7.46 8.98
CA ASP A 197 -5.11 7.77 10.40
C ASP A 197 -6.17 6.99 11.17
N ALA A 198 -5.76 6.17 12.14
CA ALA A 198 -6.65 5.36 12.95
C ALA A 198 -6.55 5.76 14.41
N ARG A 199 -7.68 6.04 15.05
CA ARG A 199 -7.73 6.39 16.46
C ARG A 199 -8.70 5.48 17.20
N ILE A 200 -8.31 5.02 18.37
CA ILE A 200 -9.21 4.30 19.27
C ILE A 200 -10.26 5.30 19.77
N ARG A 201 -11.53 4.96 19.61
CA ARG A 201 -12.68 5.77 20.05
C ARG A 201 -13.33 5.22 21.30
N GLY A 202 -13.12 3.94 21.57
CA GLY A 202 -13.67 3.30 22.75
C GLY A 202 -13.46 1.80 22.75
N TYR A 203 -13.94 1.18 23.80
CA TYR A 203 -13.85 -0.27 24.03
C TYR A 203 -15.24 -0.81 24.40
N GLY A 204 -15.59 -1.96 23.84
CA GLY A 204 -16.81 -2.69 24.21
C GLY A 204 -16.53 -3.83 25.19
N GLY A 205 -17.53 -4.22 25.96
CA GLY A 205 -17.46 -5.29 26.95
C GLY A 205 -16.96 -4.87 28.34
N LEU A 206 -16.68 -3.59 28.53
CA LEU A 206 -16.39 -3.02 29.86
C LEU A 206 -17.67 -2.48 30.48
N GLY A 207 -17.88 -2.75 31.78
CA GLY A 207 -19.04 -2.27 32.52
C GLY A 207 -19.12 -0.76 32.59
N SER A 208 -20.33 -0.22 32.72
CA SER A 208 -20.62 1.21 32.85
C SER A 208 -21.13 1.56 34.25
N GLY A 209 -21.20 2.86 34.56
CA GLY A 209 -21.66 3.34 35.87
C GLY A 209 -20.74 2.89 37.02
N ALA A 210 -21.32 2.35 38.09
CA ALA A 210 -20.58 1.88 39.28
C ALA A 210 -19.60 0.73 39.01
N ARG A 211 -19.71 0.06 37.84
CA ARG A 211 -18.81 -1.01 37.39
C ARG A 211 -17.91 -0.56 36.22
N THR A 212 -17.72 0.72 36.06
CA THR A 212 -16.82 1.27 35.00
C THR A 212 -15.43 0.64 35.10
N GLY A 213 -14.93 0.14 33.98
CA GLY A 213 -13.61 -0.50 33.91
C GLY A 213 -13.56 -1.97 34.35
N HIS A 214 -14.66 -2.53 34.89
CA HIS A 214 -14.77 -3.94 35.22
C HIS A 214 -15.33 -4.71 34.00
N GLY A 215 -14.76 -5.85 33.71
CA GLY A 215 -15.18 -6.69 32.60
C GLY A 215 -14.01 -7.11 31.71
N ARG A 216 -14.34 -7.64 30.55
CA ARG A 216 -13.36 -8.06 29.54
C ARG A 216 -13.55 -7.21 28.28
N VAL A 217 -12.49 -6.64 27.76
CA VAL A 217 -12.54 -6.00 26.45
C VAL A 217 -12.89 -7.05 25.39
N ARG A 218 -14.03 -6.86 24.74
CA ARG A 218 -14.53 -7.75 23.67
C ARG A 218 -14.51 -7.06 22.31
N ALA A 219 -14.52 -5.73 22.31
CA ALA A 219 -14.46 -4.96 21.08
C ALA A 219 -13.56 -3.74 21.25
N VAL A 220 -12.96 -3.32 20.14
CA VAL A 220 -12.22 -2.06 20.00
C VAL A 220 -12.87 -1.27 18.89
N HIS A 221 -13.28 -0.03 19.19
CA HIS A 221 -13.88 0.86 18.21
C HIS A 221 -12.82 1.82 17.70
N LEU A 222 -12.63 1.84 16.37
CA LEU A 222 -11.69 2.71 15.69
C LEU A 222 -12.44 3.78 14.89
N GLY A 223 -11.96 5.01 14.95
CA GLY A 223 -12.25 6.03 13.94
C GLY A 223 -11.11 6.02 12.94
N VAL A 224 -11.41 5.84 11.67
CA VAL A 224 -10.42 5.84 10.59
C VAL A 224 -10.70 7.00 9.66
N GLU A 225 -9.67 7.76 9.35
CA GLU A 225 -9.68 8.81 8.34
C GLU A 225 -8.77 8.40 7.17
N VAL A 226 -9.30 8.53 5.96
CA VAL A 226 -8.60 8.23 4.71
C VAL A 226 -8.47 9.52 3.91
N GLN A 227 -7.25 9.90 3.60
CA GLN A 227 -6.93 11.07 2.78
C GLN A 227 -6.03 10.65 1.61
N GLY A 228 -6.21 11.27 0.45
CA GLY A 228 -5.38 10.97 -0.74
C GLY A 228 -5.26 12.18 -1.65
N ARG A 229 -4.27 12.15 -2.57
CA ARG A 229 -4.01 13.26 -3.48
C ARG A 229 -5.15 13.56 -4.43
N ALA A 230 -5.87 12.55 -4.87
CA ALA A 230 -6.99 12.64 -5.84
C ALA A 230 -8.30 12.10 -5.27
N VAL A 231 -8.39 11.94 -3.95
CA VAL A 231 -9.52 11.32 -3.27
C VAL A 231 -10.07 12.30 -2.25
N ARG A 232 -11.40 12.45 -2.25
CA ARG A 232 -12.06 13.21 -1.18
C ARG A 232 -11.81 12.51 0.15
N PRO A 233 -11.50 13.25 1.23
CA PRO A 233 -11.34 12.65 2.55
C PRO A 233 -12.59 11.85 2.92
N ARG A 234 -12.37 10.66 3.44
CA ARG A 234 -13.44 9.78 3.95
C ARG A 234 -13.13 9.43 5.39
N THR A 235 -14.16 9.37 6.19
CA THR A 235 -14.09 8.93 7.58
C THR A 235 -15.06 7.78 7.79
N GLY A 236 -14.66 6.84 8.64
CA GLY A 236 -15.52 5.72 9.00
C GLY A 236 -15.21 5.22 10.41
N ARG A 237 -16.14 4.47 10.96
CA ARG A 237 -15.98 3.79 12.23
C ARG A 237 -15.90 2.29 11.99
N LEU A 238 -14.84 1.69 12.50
CA LEU A 238 -14.60 0.25 12.41
C LEU A 238 -14.65 -0.35 13.79
N THR A 239 -15.10 -1.59 13.88
CA THR A 239 -15.12 -2.34 15.12
C THR A 239 -14.33 -3.63 14.95
N LEU A 240 -13.43 -3.89 15.87
CA LEU A 240 -12.73 -5.17 16.00
C LEU A 240 -13.40 -5.90 17.13
N THR A 241 -13.99 -7.05 16.84
CA THR A 241 -14.68 -7.87 17.84
C THR A 241 -13.91 -9.16 18.06
N SER A 242 -13.57 -9.47 19.32
CA SER A 242 -13.01 -10.77 19.68
C SER A 242 -14.09 -11.83 19.59
N THR A 243 -13.88 -12.82 18.74
CA THR A 243 -14.66 -14.06 18.68
C THR A 243 -13.90 -15.16 19.41
N GLY A 244 -14.51 -16.32 19.64
CA GLY A 244 -13.81 -17.44 20.29
C GLY A 244 -12.55 -17.88 19.54
N ASP A 245 -12.54 -17.69 18.21
CA ASP A 245 -11.52 -18.21 17.30
C ASP A 245 -10.60 -17.12 16.70
N GLY A 246 -10.85 -15.83 17.00
CA GLY A 246 -10.04 -14.75 16.45
C GLY A 246 -10.63 -13.36 16.63
N VAL A 247 -10.32 -12.48 15.67
CA VAL A 247 -10.80 -11.10 15.64
C VAL A 247 -11.50 -10.83 14.33
N GLU A 248 -12.75 -10.38 14.38
CA GLU A 248 -13.54 -9.97 13.24
C GLU A 248 -13.59 -8.46 13.09
N TRP A 249 -13.56 -8.00 11.84
CA TRP A 249 -13.69 -6.60 11.47
C TRP A 249 -15.11 -6.31 11.01
N GLY A 250 -15.74 -5.29 11.62
CA GLY A 250 -17.06 -4.80 11.24
C GLY A 250 -17.08 -3.29 11.04
N SER A 251 -18.07 -2.78 10.31
CA SER A 251 -18.39 -1.35 10.30
C SER A 251 -19.32 -1.04 11.46
N ALA A 252 -19.17 0.13 12.09
CA ALA A 252 -20.05 0.52 13.21
C ALA A 252 -21.52 0.71 12.79
N ASP A 253 -21.78 0.95 11.50
CA ASP A 253 -23.15 1.05 10.97
C ASP A 253 -23.86 -0.32 10.96
N SER A 254 -23.12 -1.43 11.00
CA SER A 254 -23.69 -2.78 11.10
C SER A 254 -23.90 -3.24 12.55
N ALA A 255 -23.37 -2.52 13.54
CA ALA A 255 -23.31 -2.92 14.95
C ALA A 255 -24.46 -2.37 15.82
N VAL A 256 -25.52 -1.79 15.24
CA VAL A 256 -26.66 -1.19 15.99
C VAL A 256 -27.50 -2.25 16.74
N SER A 257 -27.20 -3.54 16.63
CA SER A 257 -28.01 -4.61 17.28
C SER A 257 -27.52 -5.06 18.65
N HIS A 258 -26.37 -4.62 19.15
CA HIS A 258 -25.93 -4.90 20.52
C HIS A 258 -25.47 -3.60 21.17
N GLN A 259 -26.37 -3.01 21.97
CA GLN A 259 -26.09 -1.86 22.83
C GLN A 259 -25.21 -2.25 24.02
N ASP A 260 -23.92 -2.47 23.78
CA ASP A 260 -22.94 -2.38 24.86
C ASP A 260 -22.53 -0.91 25.03
N PRO A 261 -22.51 -0.39 26.25
CA PRO A 261 -22.11 1.01 26.50
C PRO A 261 -20.64 1.20 26.07
N VAL A 262 -20.43 2.10 25.14
CA VAL A 262 -19.10 2.51 24.67
C VAL A 262 -18.48 3.41 25.73
N LEU A 263 -17.36 3.02 26.33
CA LEU A 263 -16.52 3.91 27.13
C LEU A 263 -15.68 4.76 26.18
N GLU A 264 -15.95 6.05 26.14
CA GLU A 264 -15.14 7.01 25.37
C GLU A 264 -13.72 7.06 25.95
N ALA A 265 -12.71 6.98 25.06
CA ALA A 265 -11.34 7.18 25.46
C ALA A 265 -11.12 8.66 25.82
N LEU A 266 -10.56 8.91 26.99
CA LEU A 266 -10.17 10.26 27.41
C LEU A 266 -9.10 10.82 26.46
N PRO A 267 -9.18 12.11 26.09
CA PRO A 267 -8.12 12.76 25.33
C PRO A 267 -6.83 12.80 26.17
N SER A 268 -5.73 12.44 25.54
CA SER A 268 -4.37 12.53 26.09
C SER A 268 -3.87 13.95 26.07
#